data_a6e208036aa31f3687cbb345b8ffdb9e
#
_entry.id   a6e208036aa31f3687cbb345b8ffdb9e
#
_cell.length_a   1.000
_cell.length_b   1.000
_cell.length_c   1.000
_cell.angle_alpha   90.00
_cell.angle_beta   90.00
_cell.angle_gamma   90.00
#
_symmetry.space_group_name_H-M   'P 1'
#
loop_
_entity.id
_entity.type
_entity.pdbx_description
1 polymer ?
#
loop_
_entity_poly.entity_id
_entity_poly.type
_entity_poly.pdbx_seq_one_letter_code
_entity_poly.pdbx_strand_id
1 'polypeptide(L)'
;LALIGQDPERYLGYGFGNVSQRLPAAAGDGNMTPFLISGTQTGGLPELNAAHYVVVTSCDVMHNRVKASGPVQPSSESLTHGMVYAQSGDIRVVLHVHSPDIWLAGDRLGLPVTDAAVEYGTPAMALEVDRLFRETDVTEQKIFSMGGHEDGVIAFGETAAIAGSVLTDTLNRCRRQK
;
A
#
# COMPACT_ATOMS: atom_id res chain seq x y z
N LEU A 1 -7.39 -6.69 14.49
CA LEU A 1 -7.64 -5.32 14.02
C LEU A 1 -8.43 -5.29 12.69
N ALA A 2 -8.52 -6.42 11.98
CA ALA A 2 -9.22 -6.57 10.69
C ALA A 2 -8.82 -5.49 9.64
N LEU A 3 -7.53 -5.14 9.61
CA LEU A 3 -6.98 -4.15 8.67
C LEU A 3 -6.70 -4.76 7.28
N ILE A 4 -6.43 -6.06 7.24
CA ILE A 4 -6.34 -6.89 6.04
C ILE A 4 -7.29 -8.06 6.27
N GLY A 5 -8.06 -8.44 5.27
CA GLY A 5 -9.05 -9.48 5.46
C GLY A 5 -9.92 -9.75 4.25
N GLN A 6 -11.02 -10.46 4.52
CA GLN A 6 -12.14 -10.65 3.62
C GLN A 6 -13.41 -10.68 4.46
N ASP A 7 -14.41 -9.91 4.06
CA ASP A 7 -15.68 -9.77 4.75
C ASP A 7 -16.81 -9.81 3.72
N PRO A 8 -17.75 -10.75 3.81
CA PRO A 8 -18.87 -10.85 2.85
C PRO A 8 -19.74 -9.59 2.76
N GLU A 9 -19.79 -8.78 3.83
CA GLU A 9 -20.60 -7.56 3.89
C GLU A 9 -19.83 -6.31 3.46
N ARG A 10 -18.51 -6.40 3.23
CA ARG A 10 -17.64 -5.30 2.83
C ARG A 10 -17.02 -5.56 1.47
N TYR A 11 -16.86 -4.50 0.69
CA TYR A 11 -16.15 -4.51 -0.60
C TYR A 11 -16.63 -5.64 -1.54
N LEU A 12 -17.93 -5.91 -1.58
CA LEU A 12 -18.55 -6.99 -2.40
C LEU A 12 -18.03 -8.39 -2.05
N GLY A 13 -17.51 -8.59 -0.83
CA GLY A 13 -16.95 -9.87 -0.41
C GLY A 13 -15.54 -10.15 -0.93
N TYR A 14 -14.88 -9.19 -1.57
CA TYR A 14 -13.50 -9.35 -2.02
C TYR A 14 -12.51 -9.26 -0.85
N GLY A 15 -11.38 -9.95 -1.00
CA GLY A 15 -10.22 -9.79 -0.11
C GLY A 15 -9.63 -8.40 -0.25
N PHE A 16 -9.32 -7.76 0.88
CA PHE A 16 -8.80 -6.40 0.95
C PHE A 16 -7.48 -6.34 1.72
N GLY A 17 -6.69 -5.31 1.38
CA GLY A 17 -5.37 -5.10 1.93
C GLY A 17 -4.30 -6.04 1.35
N ASN A 18 -3.07 -5.60 1.39
CA ASN A 18 -1.91 -6.35 0.91
C ASN A 18 -0.63 -5.81 1.55
N VAL A 19 0.42 -6.59 1.46
CA VAL A 19 1.73 -6.24 2.02
C VAL A 19 2.82 -6.47 0.99
N SER A 20 3.84 -5.62 1.01
CA SER A 20 5.01 -5.81 0.17
C SER A 20 6.31 -5.52 0.90
N GLN A 21 7.39 -6.09 0.40
CA GLN A 21 8.74 -5.86 0.88
C GLN A 21 9.71 -5.72 -0.30
N ARG A 22 10.49 -4.65 -0.29
CA ARG A 22 11.57 -4.44 -1.25
C ARG A 22 12.62 -5.54 -1.07
N LEU A 23 13.01 -6.18 -2.17
CA LEU A 23 14.09 -7.15 -2.17
C LEU A 23 15.45 -6.46 -2.15
N PRO A 24 16.52 -7.15 -1.72
CA PRO A 24 17.89 -6.66 -1.94
C PRO A 24 18.09 -6.35 -3.43
N ALA A 25 18.82 -5.28 -3.74
CA ALA A 25 19.20 -5.01 -5.11
C ALA A 25 20.04 -6.20 -5.61
N ALA A 26 19.49 -6.97 -6.53
CA ALA A 26 20.30 -7.84 -7.35
C ALA A 26 21.21 -6.94 -8.19
N ALA A 27 22.48 -7.28 -8.33
CA ALA A 27 23.36 -6.61 -9.27
C ALA A 27 22.81 -6.84 -10.69
N GLY A 28 22.06 -5.89 -11.22
CA GLY A 28 21.37 -5.97 -12.52
C GLY A 28 20.66 -4.67 -12.83
N ASP A 29 20.90 -4.15 -13.89
CA ASP A 29 20.45 -3.23 -14.93
C ASP A 29 19.02 -2.65 -14.90
N GLY A 30 18.29 -2.65 -13.77
CA GLY A 30 16.92 -2.18 -13.72
C GLY A 30 16.74 -0.83 -13.01
N ASN A 31 15.97 0.05 -13.61
CA ASN A 31 15.56 1.35 -13.03
C ASN A 31 14.73 1.23 -11.74
N MET A 32 14.38 0.02 -11.31
CA MET A 32 13.57 -0.23 -10.13
C MET A 32 14.10 -1.46 -9.36
N THR A 33 14.25 -1.31 -8.05
CA THR A 33 14.52 -2.46 -7.18
C THR A 33 13.28 -3.34 -7.07
N PRO A 34 13.36 -4.66 -7.37
CA PRO A 34 12.23 -5.57 -7.25
C PRO A 34 11.67 -5.60 -5.82
N PHE A 35 10.39 -5.93 -5.72
CA PHE A 35 9.73 -6.14 -4.43
C PHE A 35 8.83 -7.37 -4.46
N LEU A 36 8.72 -8.02 -3.32
CA LEU A 36 7.76 -9.09 -3.07
C LEU A 36 6.44 -8.46 -2.67
N ILE A 37 5.32 -8.93 -3.20
CA ILE A 37 3.97 -8.48 -2.81
C ILE A 37 3.05 -9.68 -2.64
N SER A 38 2.10 -9.60 -1.68
CA SER A 38 1.05 -10.60 -1.57
C SER A 38 0.15 -10.58 -2.81
N GLY A 39 -0.27 -11.75 -3.25
CA GLY A 39 -1.12 -11.92 -4.42
C GLY A 39 -2.52 -11.36 -4.23
N THR A 40 -3.20 -11.15 -5.35
CA THR A 40 -4.61 -10.75 -5.32
C THR A 40 -5.46 -11.76 -4.54
N GLN A 41 -6.50 -11.29 -3.83
CA GLN A 41 -7.47 -12.09 -3.08
C GLN A 41 -6.88 -12.99 -1.98
N THR A 42 -5.70 -12.64 -1.44
CA THR A 42 -5.09 -13.38 -0.33
C THR A 42 -5.49 -12.88 1.06
N GLY A 43 -6.22 -11.77 1.14
CA GLY A 43 -6.58 -11.14 2.42
C GLY A 43 -7.42 -12.01 3.36
N GLY A 44 -8.22 -12.93 2.81
CA GLY A 44 -9.04 -13.87 3.60
C GLY A 44 -8.29 -15.10 4.14
N LEU A 45 -7.03 -15.29 3.75
CA LEU A 45 -6.24 -16.43 4.22
C LEU A 45 -5.69 -16.16 5.63
N PRO A 46 -5.82 -17.12 6.58
CA PRO A 46 -5.33 -16.93 7.94
C PRO A 46 -3.82 -16.84 8.01
N GLU A 47 -3.11 -17.48 7.09
CA GLU A 47 -1.66 -17.47 6.97
C GLU A 47 -1.23 -17.42 5.51
N LEU A 48 -0.19 -16.66 5.23
CA LEU A 48 0.44 -16.62 3.92
C LEU A 48 1.76 -17.39 3.93
N ASN A 49 1.99 -18.15 2.86
CA ASN A 49 3.26 -18.82 2.60
C ASN A 49 3.81 -18.39 1.23
N ALA A 50 4.95 -18.92 0.82
CA ALA A 50 5.62 -18.56 -0.42
C ALA A 50 4.74 -18.65 -1.69
N ALA A 51 3.73 -19.55 -1.69
CA ALA A 51 2.80 -19.69 -2.81
C ALA A 51 1.80 -18.53 -2.94
N HIS A 52 1.71 -17.67 -1.95
CA HIS A 52 0.80 -16.52 -1.92
C HIS A 52 1.49 -15.18 -2.27
N TYR A 53 2.76 -15.22 -2.63
CA TYR A 53 3.54 -14.04 -2.98
C TYR A 53 4.05 -14.09 -4.41
N VAL A 54 4.33 -12.93 -4.94
CA VAL A 54 4.87 -12.73 -6.28
C VAL A 54 5.91 -11.63 -6.25
N VAL A 55 6.96 -11.79 -7.06
CA VAL A 55 8.01 -10.77 -7.22
C VAL A 55 7.62 -9.84 -8.36
N VAL A 56 7.42 -8.56 -8.05
CA VAL A 56 7.26 -7.50 -9.04
C VAL A 56 8.65 -7.03 -9.45
N THR A 57 8.92 -7.07 -10.74
CA THR A 57 10.23 -6.73 -11.34
C THR A 57 10.22 -5.43 -12.12
N SER A 58 9.03 -4.93 -12.50
CA SER A 58 8.87 -3.66 -13.20
C SER A 58 7.47 -3.10 -13.01
N CYS A 59 7.39 -1.78 -12.81
CA CYS A 59 6.17 -0.98 -12.83
C CYS A 59 6.30 0.10 -13.91
N ASP A 60 5.46 0.03 -14.93
CA ASP A 60 5.32 1.05 -15.96
C ASP A 60 4.00 1.80 -15.73
N VAL A 61 4.09 2.88 -14.99
CA VAL A 61 2.93 3.67 -14.57
C VAL A 61 2.20 4.25 -15.79
N MET A 62 2.95 4.76 -16.79
CA MET A 62 2.35 5.42 -17.95
C MET A 62 1.50 4.49 -18.81
N HIS A 63 1.82 3.20 -18.83
CA HIS A 63 1.11 2.19 -19.62
C HIS A 63 0.25 1.26 -18.76
N ASN A 64 0.07 1.54 -17.46
CA ASN A 64 -0.65 0.70 -16.51
C ASN A 64 -0.18 -0.77 -16.56
N ARG A 65 1.13 -0.99 -16.50
CA ARG A 65 1.73 -2.33 -16.64
C ARG A 65 2.59 -2.69 -15.46
N VAL A 66 2.40 -3.92 -14.99
CA VAL A 66 3.25 -4.55 -13.98
C VAL A 66 3.83 -5.83 -14.59
N LYS A 67 5.17 -6.00 -14.47
CA LYS A 67 5.81 -7.29 -14.73
C LYS A 67 6.06 -7.98 -13.40
N ALA A 68 5.62 -9.21 -13.29
CA ALA A 68 5.78 -9.99 -12.08
C ALA A 68 6.09 -11.44 -12.40
N SER A 69 6.72 -12.14 -11.45
CA SER A 69 7.04 -13.56 -11.54
C SER A 69 6.69 -14.24 -10.21
N GLY A 70 5.92 -15.31 -10.28
CA GLY A 70 5.48 -16.07 -9.10
C GLY A 70 4.25 -16.92 -9.37
N PRO A 71 3.77 -17.64 -8.36
CA PRO A 71 2.68 -18.61 -8.50
C PRO A 71 1.28 -17.99 -8.57
N VAL A 72 1.15 -16.70 -8.23
CA VAL A 72 -0.13 -15.98 -8.17
C VAL A 72 -0.04 -14.67 -8.92
N GLN A 73 -1.18 -14.06 -9.23
CA GLN A 73 -1.21 -12.71 -9.78
C GLN A 73 -0.89 -11.68 -8.69
N PRO A 74 -0.13 -10.61 -9.01
CA PRO A 74 0.15 -9.54 -8.07
C PRO A 74 -1.14 -8.81 -7.66
N SER A 75 -1.12 -8.19 -6.50
CA SER A 75 -2.19 -7.27 -6.07
C SER A 75 -2.40 -6.17 -7.12
N SER A 76 -3.65 -5.71 -7.29
CA SER A 76 -4.01 -4.55 -8.10
C SER A 76 -3.31 -3.27 -7.66
N GLU A 77 -2.88 -3.19 -6.39
CA GLU A 77 -2.16 -2.05 -5.83
C GLU A 77 -0.63 -2.05 -6.12
N SER A 78 -0.15 -2.98 -6.95
CA SER A 78 1.30 -3.10 -7.22
C SER A 78 1.92 -1.84 -7.82
N LEU A 79 1.18 -1.06 -8.62
CA LEU A 79 1.67 0.24 -9.13
C LEU A 79 1.79 1.27 -8.00
N THR A 80 0.82 1.35 -7.11
CA THR A 80 0.84 2.22 -5.93
C THR A 80 2.04 1.90 -5.05
N HIS A 81 2.27 0.61 -4.73
CA HIS A 81 3.44 0.18 -3.98
C HIS A 81 4.75 0.51 -4.70
N GLY A 82 4.82 0.25 -5.99
CA GLY A 82 5.98 0.57 -6.83
C GLY A 82 6.31 2.07 -6.79
N MET A 83 5.29 2.94 -6.83
CA MET A 83 5.49 4.39 -6.76
C MET A 83 5.97 4.81 -5.35
N VAL A 84 5.44 4.25 -4.28
CA VAL A 84 5.94 4.51 -2.92
C VAL A 84 7.42 4.11 -2.81
N TYR A 85 7.80 2.95 -3.36
CA TYR A 85 9.21 2.54 -3.39
C TYR A 85 10.10 3.46 -4.24
N ALA A 86 9.57 4.05 -5.29
CA ALA A 86 10.35 4.96 -6.14
C ALA A 86 10.76 6.25 -5.42
N GLN A 87 10.06 6.64 -4.34
CA GLN A 87 10.29 7.89 -3.62
C GLN A 87 11.57 7.86 -2.77
N SER A 88 11.94 6.71 -2.18
CA SER A 88 13.17 6.59 -1.38
C SER A 88 13.69 5.16 -1.33
N GLY A 89 15.03 5.01 -1.35
CA GLY A 89 15.71 3.73 -1.12
C GLY A 89 15.51 3.18 0.29
N ASP A 90 15.20 4.03 1.26
CA ASP A 90 15.00 3.65 2.66
C ASP A 90 13.63 3.01 2.90
N ILE A 91 12.66 3.22 2.01
CA ILE A 91 11.38 2.54 2.10
C ILE A 91 11.55 1.08 1.69
N ARG A 92 11.41 0.18 2.65
CA ARG A 92 11.62 -1.27 2.47
C ARG A 92 10.34 -2.09 2.58
N VAL A 93 9.32 -1.57 3.27
CA VAL A 93 8.03 -2.23 3.49
C VAL A 93 6.91 -1.24 3.22
N VAL A 94 5.89 -1.71 2.51
CA VAL A 94 4.64 -0.97 2.28
C VAL A 94 3.47 -1.87 2.66
N LEU A 95 2.55 -1.32 3.45
CA LEU A 95 1.34 -1.96 3.91
C LEU A 95 0.14 -1.18 3.35
N HIS A 96 -0.69 -1.84 2.55
CA HIS A 96 -2.00 -1.33 2.21
C HIS A 96 -3.04 -2.03 3.07
N VAL A 97 -3.85 -1.26 3.76
CA VAL A 97 -4.88 -1.75 4.67
C VAL A 97 -6.21 -1.03 4.43
N HIS A 98 -7.30 -1.62 4.90
CA HIS A 98 -8.59 -0.95 4.95
C HIS A 98 -8.98 -0.66 6.40
N SER A 99 -9.13 0.62 6.73
CA SER A 99 -9.47 1.10 8.05
C SER A 99 -10.46 2.27 7.97
N PRO A 100 -11.77 2.03 8.16
CA PRO A 100 -12.76 3.11 8.25
C PRO A 100 -12.40 4.15 9.30
N ASP A 101 -11.88 3.71 10.45
CA ASP A 101 -11.49 4.60 11.55
C ASP A 101 -10.40 5.61 11.12
N ILE A 102 -9.37 5.16 10.41
CA ILE A 102 -8.28 6.03 9.95
C ILE A 102 -8.76 6.87 8.77
N TRP A 103 -9.42 6.25 7.80
CA TRP A 103 -9.85 6.89 6.56
C TRP A 103 -10.80 8.06 6.83
N LEU A 104 -11.84 7.86 7.66
CA LEU A 104 -12.78 8.91 8.07
C LEU A 104 -12.15 9.99 8.98
N ALA A 105 -11.06 9.66 9.66
CA ALA A 105 -10.37 10.60 10.53
C ALA A 105 -9.21 11.33 9.82
N GLY A 106 -8.94 11.05 8.54
CA GLY A 106 -7.79 11.54 7.81
C GLY A 106 -7.59 13.05 7.93
N ASP A 107 -8.60 13.83 7.56
CA ASP A 107 -8.56 15.31 7.66
C ASP A 107 -8.34 15.80 9.10
N ARG A 108 -9.06 15.23 10.06
CA ARG A 108 -8.95 15.61 11.48
C ARG A 108 -7.57 15.31 12.06
N LEU A 109 -6.92 14.26 11.58
CA LEU A 109 -5.58 13.87 12.00
C LEU A 109 -4.48 14.58 11.19
N GLY A 110 -4.85 15.33 10.16
CA GLY A 110 -3.90 15.98 9.25
C GLY A 110 -3.10 14.97 8.43
N LEU A 111 -3.69 13.82 8.08
CA LEU A 111 -3.01 12.84 7.22
C LEU A 111 -2.99 13.36 5.78
N PRO A 112 -1.90 13.15 5.03
CA PRO A 112 -1.89 13.32 3.59
C PRO A 112 -2.97 12.45 2.94
N VAL A 113 -3.69 12.98 1.96
CA VAL A 113 -4.79 12.28 1.29
C VAL A 113 -4.65 12.44 -0.22
N THR A 114 -4.83 11.34 -0.97
CA THR A 114 -4.92 11.39 -2.43
C THR A 114 -6.26 11.99 -2.87
N ASP A 115 -6.34 12.53 -4.09
CA ASP A 115 -7.58 13.08 -4.61
C ASP A 115 -8.70 12.02 -4.63
N ALA A 116 -9.88 12.40 -4.15
CA ALA A 116 -11.05 11.52 -4.06
C ALA A 116 -11.62 11.10 -5.43
N ALA A 117 -11.30 11.83 -6.50
CA ALA A 117 -11.70 11.48 -7.86
C ALA A 117 -10.78 10.43 -8.52
N VAL A 118 -9.68 10.05 -7.86
CA VAL A 118 -8.68 9.14 -8.42
C VAL A 118 -8.88 7.72 -7.90
N GLU A 119 -9.23 6.81 -8.82
CA GLU A 119 -9.46 5.41 -8.52
C GLU A 119 -8.16 4.65 -8.21
N TYR A 120 -8.25 3.67 -7.30
CA TYR A 120 -7.14 2.78 -6.95
C TYR A 120 -6.72 1.88 -8.14
N GLY A 121 -5.48 1.38 -8.09
CA GLY A 121 -4.95 0.49 -9.14
C GLY A 121 -4.75 1.16 -10.50
N THR A 122 -4.76 2.49 -10.57
CA THR A 122 -4.63 3.27 -11.81
C THR A 122 -3.31 4.03 -11.87
N PRO A 123 -2.85 4.42 -13.07
CA PRO A 123 -1.75 5.35 -13.23
C PRO A 123 -1.95 6.67 -12.48
N ALA A 124 -3.18 7.19 -12.47
CA ALA A 124 -3.51 8.41 -11.76
C ALA A 124 -3.24 8.30 -10.26
N MET A 125 -3.58 7.16 -9.62
CA MET A 125 -3.28 6.92 -8.22
C MET A 125 -1.76 6.89 -7.95
N ALA A 126 -0.98 6.29 -8.84
CA ALA A 126 0.47 6.29 -8.71
C ALA A 126 1.06 7.72 -8.82
N LEU A 127 0.51 8.58 -9.68
CA LEU A 127 0.90 9.99 -9.78
C LEU A 127 0.48 10.81 -8.55
N GLU A 128 -0.67 10.50 -7.95
CA GLU A 128 -1.09 11.10 -6.68
C GLU A 128 -0.13 10.76 -5.53
N VAL A 129 0.37 9.53 -5.48
CA VAL A 129 1.44 9.17 -4.52
C VAL A 129 2.67 10.07 -4.73
N ASP A 130 3.14 10.24 -5.96
CA ASP A 130 4.27 11.14 -6.27
C ASP A 130 3.99 12.59 -5.82
N ARG A 131 2.76 13.09 -6.05
CA ARG A 131 2.33 14.41 -5.57
C ARG A 131 2.42 14.52 -4.05
N LEU A 132 1.91 13.53 -3.31
CA LEU A 132 1.96 13.54 -1.84
C LEU A 132 3.40 13.65 -1.32
N PHE A 133 4.33 12.90 -1.91
CA PHE A 133 5.73 12.94 -1.50
C PHE A 133 6.43 14.29 -1.81
N ARG A 134 5.97 15.01 -2.83
CA ARG A 134 6.53 16.33 -3.19
C ARG A 134 5.91 17.50 -2.43
N GLU A 135 4.63 17.39 -2.04
CA GLU A 135 3.82 18.55 -1.63
C GLU A 135 3.33 18.47 -0.19
N THR A 136 3.53 17.32 0.49
CA THR A 136 3.07 17.12 1.87
C THR A 136 4.18 16.55 2.76
N ASP A 137 3.88 16.40 4.04
CA ASP A 137 4.75 15.78 5.03
C ASP A 137 4.63 14.24 5.11
N VAL A 138 4.16 13.59 4.04
CA VAL A 138 3.98 12.14 3.98
C VAL A 138 5.25 11.35 4.33
N THR A 139 6.41 11.88 3.99
CA THR A 139 7.71 11.25 4.31
C THR A 139 7.94 11.15 5.82
N GLU A 140 7.51 12.16 6.57
CA GLU A 140 7.63 12.22 8.04
C GLU A 140 6.54 11.39 8.71
N GLN A 141 5.30 11.51 8.24
CA GLN A 141 4.16 10.76 8.78
C GLN A 141 4.21 9.27 8.44
N LYS A 142 4.82 8.89 7.32
CA LYS A 142 4.93 7.49 6.82
C LYS A 142 3.57 6.80 6.62
N ILE A 143 2.51 7.59 6.41
CA ILE A 143 1.13 7.12 6.22
C ILE A 143 0.36 8.14 5.39
N PHE A 144 -0.57 7.65 4.56
CA PHE A 144 -1.57 8.49 3.88
C PHE A 144 -2.87 7.73 3.64
N SER A 145 -3.97 8.46 3.51
CA SER A 145 -5.28 7.94 3.11
C SER A 145 -5.46 8.01 1.61
N MET A 146 -6.16 7.03 1.04
CA MET A 146 -6.50 6.98 -0.39
C MET A 146 -7.92 7.52 -0.56
N GLY A 147 -8.06 8.80 -0.96
CA GLY A 147 -9.37 9.46 -1.04
C GLY A 147 -10.34 8.79 -2.01
N GLY A 148 -9.86 8.31 -3.15
CA GLY A 148 -10.64 7.57 -4.15
C GLY A 148 -10.72 6.05 -3.94
N HIS A 149 -10.34 5.55 -2.76
CA HIS A 149 -10.39 4.14 -2.40
C HIS A 149 -10.96 3.99 -0.99
N GLU A 150 -12.22 3.60 -0.90
CA GLU A 150 -12.95 3.49 0.36
C GLU A 150 -12.16 2.72 1.42
N ASP A 151 -11.95 3.34 2.57
CA ASP A 151 -11.19 2.83 3.72
C ASP A 151 -9.69 2.58 3.45
N GLY A 152 -9.22 2.85 2.23
CA GLY A 152 -7.84 2.58 1.83
C GLY A 152 -6.83 3.48 2.54
N VAL A 153 -5.83 2.85 3.13
CA VAL A 153 -4.72 3.51 3.83
C VAL A 153 -3.42 2.83 3.46
N ILE A 154 -2.41 3.61 3.16
CA ILE A 154 -1.04 3.13 2.94
C ILE A 154 -0.16 3.59 4.10
N ALA A 155 0.60 2.65 4.68
CA ALA A 155 1.70 2.95 5.58
C ALA A 155 2.99 2.29 5.09
N PHE A 156 4.12 2.93 5.37
CA PHE A 156 5.41 2.45 4.87
C PHE A 156 6.55 2.71 5.86
N GLY A 157 7.66 2.06 5.64
CA GLY A 157 8.84 2.28 6.46
C GLY A 157 10.03 1.39 6.08
N GLU A 158 11.11 1.56 6.82
CA GLU A 158 12.36 0.80 6.66
C GLU A 158 12.20 -0.67 7.08
N THR A 159 11.24 -0.95 7.97
CA THR A 159 10.96 -2.30 8.46
C THR A 159 9.45 -2.51 8.61
N ALA A 160 9.01 -3.77 8.64
CA ALA A 160 7.62 -4.12 8.92
C ALA A 160 7.16 -3.63 10.31
N ALA A 161 8.06 -3.62 11.29
CA ALA A 161 7.77 -3.10 12.63
C ALA A 161 7.46 -1.58 12.59
N ILE A 162 8.25 -0.80 11.86
CA ILE A 162 8.02 0.65 11.70
C ILE A 162 6.69 0.91 10.98
N ALA A 163 6.47 0.30 9.82
CA ALA A 163 5.22 0.48 9.08
C ALA A 163 3.99 0.03 9.89
N GLY A 164 4.11 -1.09 10.62
CA GLY A 164 3.05 -1.59 11.51
C GLY A 164 2.78 -0.67 12.70
N SER A 165 3.83 -0.10 13.32
CA SER A 165 3.67 0.86 14.42
C SER A 165 2.96 2.12 13.96
N VAL A 166 3.32 2.67 12.79
CA VAL A 166 2.64 3.83 12.21
C VAL A 166 1.13 3.59 12.10
N LEU A 167 0.72 2.43 11.57
CA LEU A 167 -0.71 2.06 11.48
C LEU A 167 -1.39 1.95 12.85
N THR A 168 -0.77 1.22 13.78
CA THR A 168 -1.38 0.97 15.09
C THR A 168 -1.46 2.24 15.94
N ASP A 169 -0.44 3.09 15.89
CA ASP A 169 -0.44 4.37 16.60
C ASP A 169 -1.48 5.33 16.03
N THR A 170 -1.60 5.39 14.70
CA THR A 170 -2.64 6.20 14.04
C THR A 170 -4.03 5.71 14.41
N LEU A 171 -4.28 4.39 14.37
CA LEU A 171 -5.56 3.80 14.78
C LEU A 171 -5.88 4.10 16.26
N ASN A 172 -4.89 4.05 17.14
CA ASN A 172 -5.06 4.40 18.55
C ASN A 172 -5.35 5.90 18.73
N ARG A 173 -4.76 6.77 17.93
CA ARG A 173 -5.10 8.21 17.92
C ARG A 173 -6.56 8.44 17.51
N CYS A 174 -7.03 7.74 16.44
CA CYS A 174 -8.42 7.82 16.00
C CYS A 174 -9.41 7.44 17.12
N ARG A 175 -9.11 6.37 17.85
CA ARG A 175 -9.99 5.85 18.92
C ARG A 175 -10.03 6.73 20.17
N ARG A 176 -8.95 7.44 20.46
CA ARG A 176 -8.88 8.37 21.61
C ARG A 176 -9.60 9.70 21.37
N GLN A 177 -9.90 10.01 20.12
CA GLN A 177 -10.54 11.27 19.72
C GLN A 177 -12.03 11.08 19.36
N LYS A 178 -12.59 9.87 19.54
CA LYS A 178 -14.01 9.59 19.48
C LYS A 178 -14.64 9.87 20.83
#